data_66162ca7611c4ae7167f59c84f6b64f4
#
_entry.id   66162ca7611c4ae7167f59c84f6b64f4
#
_cell.length_a   1.000
_cell.length_b   1.000
_cell.length_c   1.000
_cell.angle_alpha   90.00
_cell.angle_beta   90.00
_cell.angle_gamma   90.00
#
_symmetry.space_group_name_H-M   'P 1'
#
loop_
_entity.id
_entity.type
_entity.pdbx_description
1 polymer ?
#
loop_
_entity_poly.entity_id
_entity_poly.type
_entity_poly.pdbx_seq_one_letter_code
_entity_poly.pdbx_strand_id
1 'polypeptide(L)'
;MSENASNPTNAYTVPSVSITTARTGASAKANALGMRAMQERAYAKRGEQYLLIKSPPASGKSRALMFIALDKLHNQGLKQAIVVVPERSIGGSFADEPLSQFGFYWDWQVAPQWNLCNAPGVDEPRVAQSKVSAVRQFLGGTDKVLVCTHATFRFAVEELGIEAFDNRLIAIDEFHHVSSNPDSKLGSQLGTFIARDKVHVVAMTGSYFRGDSVAVLGPADEARFESVTYTYYEQLNGYQWLKSLDIGYFFYTGPYVDAVTKVLDPALKTIVHIPNVNARESLKDKQREVDEIMHGLGEWRGVDPVTGFHRIQPKQGRELKVADLVDDSDAAKRSRVLNALKDPAQKDNRDHVDVIIALGMAKEGFDWIWCEHALTIGYRSSLTEIVQIIGRATRDAKGKERARFTNLIAEPSAEQSAVAEAVNDMLKAISASLLMEQVLAPRYEFTPKNAGPQEGFNYGPAGYQAGSTNVGVNETTGQYHVEINGLVKPETPEATRICKEDLNEVVTSFLQDKTALERGLFDKENTLPEELTQLRMGKIVRERYPDLSDTDQEAIRQHAIAAMNVTQQAKLALAQADANGGTVQGGTALLDGV
;
A
#
# COMPACT_ATOMS: atom_id res chain seq x y z
N MET A 1 -25.82 -45.40 28.25
CA MET A 1 -25.88 -44.00 28.68
C MET A 1 -24.55 -43.38 28.34
N SER A 2 -24.47 -42.72 27.20
CA SER A 2 -23.29 -42.03 26.69
C SER A 2 -23.49 -40.54 26.94
N GLU A 3 -22.71 -40.00 27.86
CA GLU A 3 -22.67 -38.56 28.10
C GLU A 3 -21.95 -37.89 26.95
N ASN A 4 -22.72 -37.13 26.19
CA ASN A 4 -22.19 -36.15 25.23
C ASN A 4 -21.55 -35.00 26.02
N ALA A 5 -20.24 -34.96 26.05
CA ALA A 5 -19.51 -33.77 26.45
C ALA A 5 -19.69 -32.69 25.37
N SER A 6 -20.61 -31.78 25.60
CA SER A 6 -20.77 -30.53 24.84
C SER A 6 -19.56 -29.66 25.09
N ASN A 7 -18.72 -29.54 24.09
CA ASN A 7 -17.67 -28.51 23.98
C ASN A 7 -18.35 -27.12 23.98
N PRO A 8 -18.03 -26.21 24.87
CA PRO A 8 -18.48 -24.83 24.75
C PRO A 8 -17.55 -24.07 23.80
N THR A 9 -17.74 -24.26 22.53
CA THR A 9 -17.26 -23.30 21.53
C THR A 9 -18.25 -22.14 21.49
N ASN A 10 -18.13 -21.20 22.39
CA ASN A 10 -18.57 -19.84 22.15
C ASN A 10 -17.63 -19.26 21.08
N ALA A 11 -17.85 -19.68 19.87
CA ALA A 11 -17.31 -19.02 18.69
C ALA A 11 -18.09 -17.71 18.54
N TYR A 12 -17.59 -16.64 19.16
CA TYR A 12 -17.91 -15.29 18.69
C TYR A 12 -17.55 -15.29 17.21
N THR A 13 -18.53 -15.08 16.34
CA THR A 13 -18.30 -14.88 14.91
C THR A 13 -17.52 -13.60 14.75
N VAL A 14 -16.20 -13.73 14.71
CA VAL A 14 -15.30 -12.60 14.45
C VAL A 14 -15.58 -12.16 13.02
N PRO A 15 -15.94 -10.90 12.78
CA PRO A 15 -16.07 -10.38 11.42
C PRO A 15 -14.79 -10.68 10.66
N SER A 16 -14.88 -11.37 9.55
CA SER A 16 -13.73 -11.73 8.73
C SER A 16 -14.08 -11.69 7.25
N VAL A 17 -13.11 -11.27 6.44
CA VAL A 17 -13.20 -11.29 4.99
C VAL A 17 -12.10 -12.18 4.46
N SER A 18 -12.44 -13.08 3.53
CA SER A 18 -11.49 -13.95 2.86
C SER A 18 -11.45 -13.62 1.37
N ILE A 19 -10.24 -13.37 0.86
CA ILE A 19 -9.97 -13.06 -0.54
C ILE A 19 -9.23 -14.25 -1.14
N THR A 20 -9.76 -14.80 -2.24
CA THR A 20 -9.11 -15.89 -2.97
C THR A 20 -8.38 -15.36 -4.20
N THR A 21 -7.20 -15.91 -4.50
CA THR A 21 -6.35 -15.48 -5.61
C THR A 21 -6.38 -16.46 -6.77
N ALA A 22 -6.22 -15.98 -8.00
CA ALA A 22 -6.23 -16.79 -9.22
C ALA A 22 -4.92 -17.59 -9.45
N ARG A 23 -3.82 -17.23 -8.80
CA ARG A 23 -2.50 -17.91 -8.89
C ARG A 23 -1.99 -18.10 -10.32
N THR A 24 -2.02 -17.06 -11.11
CA THR A 24 -1.59 -17.12 -12.53
C THR A 24 -0.08 -17.25 -12.70
N GLY A 25 0.71 -16.97 -11.67
CA GLY A 25 2.17 -16.91 -11.71
C GLY A 25 2.73 -15.68 -12.44
N ALA A 26 1.89 -14.80 -12.95
CA ALA A 26 2.31 -13.65 -13.74
C ALA A 26 3.18 -12.66 -12.97
N SER A 27 2.90 -12.43 -11.67
CA SER A 27 3.68 -11.52 -10.83
C SER A 27 5.07 -12.06 -10.46
N ALA A 28 5.26 -13.38 -10.49
CA ALA A 28 6.52 -14.03 -10.18
C ALA A 28 7.42 -14.20 -11.42
N LYS A 29 6.82 -14.20 -12.62
CA LYS A 29 7.54 -14.40 -13.88
C LYS A 29 8.40 -13.18 -14.19
N ALA A 30 9.69 -13.40 -14.41
CA ALA A 30 10.62 -12.36 -14.84
C ALA A 30 10.91 -12.48 -16.35
N ASN A 31 11.12 -11.32 -17.00
CA ASN A 31 11.60 -11.24 -18.38
C ASN A 31 13.12 -11.52 -18.47
N ALA A 32 13.71 -11.41 -19.66
CA ALA A 32 15.13 -11.67 -19.88
C ALA A 32 16.07 -10.77 -19.05
N LEU A 33 15.64 -9.55 -18.73
CA LEU A 33 16.38 -8.62 -17.86
C LEU A 33 16.10 -8.85 -16.35
N GLY A 34 15.42 -9.92 -16.00
CA GLY A 34 15.06 -10.22 -14.63
C GLY A 34 13.98 -9.31 -14.02
N MET A 35 13.24 -8.56 -14.85
CA MET A 35 12.16 -7.68 -14.40
C MET A 35 10.86 -8.46 -14.26
N ARG A 36 10.16 -8.31 -13.13
CA ARG A 36 8.78 -8.79 -12.95
C ARG A 36 7.80 -7.89 -13.72
N ALA A 37 6.56 -8.33 -13.88
CA ALA A 37 5.54 -7.63 -14.66
C ALA A 37 5.38 -6.13 -14.29
N MET A 38 5.32 -5.79 -13.01
CA MET A 38 5.26 -4.39 -12.55
C MET A 38 6.52 -3.61 -12.94
N GLN A 39 7.69 -4.21 -12.76
CA GLN A 39 8.97 -3.58 -13.06
C GLN A 39 9.14 -3.34 -14.57
N GLU A 40 8.73 -4.30 -15.40
CA GLU A 40 8.73 -4.19 -16.85
C GLU A 40 7.79 -3.08 -17.33
N ARG A 41 6.57 -3.01 -16.76
CA ARG A 41 5.58 -1.96 -17.05
C ARG A 41 6.15 -0.57 -16.70
N ALA A 42 6.75 -0.43 -15.53
CA ALA A 42 7.35 0.83 -15.12
C ALA A 42 8.58 1.19 -15.99
N TYR A 43 9.41 0.22 -16.29
CA TYR A 43 10.59 0.42 -17.15
C TYR A 43 10.24 0.80 -18.58
N ALA A 44 9.09 0.35 -19.10
CA ALA A 44 8.60 0.76 -20.42
C ALA A 44 8.39 2.27 -20.52
N LYS A 45 8.13 2.95 -19.38
CA LYS A 45 7.94 4.41 -19.27
C LYS A 45 9.21 5.15 -18.81
N ARG A 46 10.39 4.51 -18.84
CA ARG A 46 11.67 5.09 -18.36
C ARG A 46 12.11 6.38 -19.07
N GLY A 47 11.59 6.63 -20.27
CA GLY A 47 11.85 7.85 -21.04
C GLY A 47 11.20 9.10 -20.45
N GLU A 48 10.13 8.95 -19.70
CA GLU A 48 9.36 10.07 -19.18
C GLU A 48 10.17 10.89 -18.17
N GLN A 49 10.10 12.21 -18.29
CA GLN A 49 10.79 13.14 -17.38
C GLN A 49 10.18 13.08 -15.98
N TYR A 50 8.86 13.00 -15.90
CA TYR A 50 8.08 12.87 -14.68
C TYR A 50 7.31 11.56 -14.71
N LEU A 51 7.62 10.63 -13.82
CA LEU A 51 7.01 9.30 -13.77
C LEU A 51 6.49 9.02 -12.36
N LEU A 52 5.23 8.63 -12.25
CA LEU A 52 4.58 8.24 -11.01
C LEU A 52 4.25 6.73 -11.04
N ILE A 53 4.86 5.96 -10.14
CA ILE A 53 4.64 4.52 -10.02
C ILE A 53 3.74 4.26 -8.81
N LYS A 54 2.50 3.90 -9.08
CA LYS A 54 1.49 3.49 -8.10
C LYS A 54 1.45 1.97 -8.07
N SER A 55 2.05 1.36 -7.05
CA SER A 55 2.02 -0.11 -6.94
C SER A 55 2.12 -0.57 -5.49
N PRO A 56 1.50 -1.72 -5.14
CA PRO A 56 1.37 -2.14 -3.75
C PRO A 56 2.71 -2.47 -3.11
N PRO A 57 2.74 -2.61 -1.77
CA PRO A 57 3.90 -3.17 -1.09
C PRO A 57 4.30 -4.51 -1.68
N ALA A 58 5.59 -4.81 -1.70
CA ALA A 58 6.14 -6.06 -2.26
C ALA A 58 6.14 -6.22 -3.79
N SER A 59 5.61 -5.27 -4.54
CA SER A 59 5.63 -5.31 -6.01
C SER A 59 7.03 -5.21 -6.63
N GLY A 60 8.03 -4.76 -5.85
CA GLY A 60 9.41 -4.57 -6.31
C GLY A 60 9.71 -3.17 -6.85
N LYS A 61 9.04 -2.13 -6.31
CA LYS A 61 9.22 -0.72 -6.69
C LYS A 61 10.68 -0.26 -6.67
N SER A 62 11.39 -0.54 -5.57
CA SER A 62 12.79 -0.13 -5.42
C SER A 62 13.66 -0.66 -6.55
N ARG A 63 13.48 -1.93 -6.92
CA ARG A 63 14.22 -2.56 -8.03
C ARG A 63 13.79 -2.00 -9.40
N ALA A 64 12.51 -1.66 -9.58
CA ALA A 64 12.05 -0.96 -10.79
C ALA A 64 12.74 0.40 -10.94
N LEU A 65 12.86 1.16 -9.83
CA LEU A 65 13.58 2.42 -9.82
C LEU A 65 15.04 2.25 -10.19
N MET A 66 15.72 1.22 -9.69
CA MET A 66 17.13 0.96 -10.02
C MET A 66 17.33 0.83 -11.52
N PHE A 67 16.51 0.04 -12.21
CA PHE A 67 16.54 -0.09 -13.66
C PHE A 67 16.30 1.26 -14.38
N ILE A 68 15.28 2.00 -13.95
CA ILE A 68 14.92 3.29 -14.55
C ILE A 68 16.04 4.32 -14.32
N ALA A 69 16.57 4.39 -13.10
CA ALA A 69 17.64 5.34 -12.77
C ALA A 69 18.91 5.06 -13.58
N LEU A 70 19.34 3.81 -13.69
CA LEU A 70 20.52 3.45 -14.48
C LEU A 70 20.30 3.73 -15.98
N ASP A 71 19.11 3.49 -16.53
CA ASP A 71 18.79 3.86 -17.91
C ASP A 71 18.85 5.37 -18.11
N LYS A 72 18.30 6.16 -17.20
CA LYS A 72 18.37 7.62 -17.25
C LYS A 72 19.79 8.15 -17.19
N LEU A 73 20.64 7.55 -16.38
CA LEU A 73 22.06 7.90 -16.30
C LEU A 73 22.84 7.51 -17.56
N HIS A 74 22.50 6.35 -18.17
CA HIS A 74 23.20 5.84 -19.34
C HIS A 74 22.76 6.49 -20.65
N ASN A 75 21.44 6.60 -20.86
CA ASN A 75 20.85 6.95 -22.16
C ASN A 75 20.30 8.38 -22.23
N GLN A 76 20.03 9.04 -21.08
CA GLN A 76 19.32 10.32 -21.07
C GLN A 76 20.19 11.49 -20.57
N GLY A 77 21.48 11.27 -20.39
CA GLY A 77 22.48 12.32 -20.09
C GLY A 77 22.38 12.91 -18.69
N LEU A 78 21.64 12.28 -17.78
CA LEU A 78 21.57 12.75 -16.38
C LEU A 78 22.90 12.47 -15.67
N LYS A 79 23.31 13.41 -14.82
CA LYS A 79 24.59 13.33 -14.12
C LYS A 79 24.58 12.30 -13.00
N GLN A 80 23.54 12.33 -12.16
CA GLN A 80 23.46 11.61 -10.90
C GLN A 80 21.99 11.29 -10.58
N ALA A 81 21.75 10.24 -9.77
CA ALA A 81 20.47 9.88 -9.21
C ALA A 81 20.48 10.07 -7.69
N ILE A 82 19.48 10.74 -7.16
CA ILE A 82 19.27 10.99 -5.74
C ILE A 82 18.00 10.26 -5.33
N VAL A 83 18.14 9.23 -4.50
CA VAL A 83 17.02 8.47 -3.96
C VAL A 83 16.65 9.05 -2.60
N VAL A 84 15.39 9.45 -2.48
CA VAL A 84 14.86 10.16 -1.32
C VAL A 84 13.81 9.28 -0.66
N VAL A 85 14.10 8.80 0.54
CA VAL A 85 13.25 7.87 1.30
C VAL A 85 12.65 8.54 2.54
N PRO A 86 11.46 8.17 3.01
CA PRO A 86 10.85 8.82 4.17
C PRO A 86 11.66 8.61 5.45
N GLU A 87 12.23 7.41 5.62
CA GLU A 87 12.94 7.01 6.84
C GLU A 87 14.23 6.25 6.54
N ARG A 88 15.15 6.26 7.51
CA ARG A 88 16.46 5.60 7.38
C ARG A 88 16.36 4.11 7.13
N SER A 89 15.43 3.43 7.76
CA SER A 89 15.21 1.98 7.63
C SER A 89 14.92 1.55 6.19
N ILE A 90 14.24 2.40 5.41
CA ILE A 90 13.88 2.16 4.02
C ILE A 90 15.08 2.30 3.08
N GLY A 91 16.10 3.06 3.47
CA GLY A 91 17.35 3.17 2.70
C GLY A 91 18.02 1.82 2.41
N GLY A 92 17.79 0.81 3.25
CA GLY A 92 18.25 -0.56 3.02
C GLY A 92 17.60 -1.26 1.81
N SER A 93 16.44 -0.81 1.35
CA SER A 93 15.79 -1.32 0.14
C SER A 93 16.50 -0.93 -1.16
N PHE A 94 17.47 -0.01 -1.06
CA PHE A 94 18.30 0.46 -2.17
C PHE A 94 19.76 0.01 -2.03
N ALA A 95 19.99 -1.12 -1.32
CA ALA A 95 21.28 -1.79 -1.28
C ALA A 95 21.72 -2.25 -2.68
N ASP A 96 22.99 -2.61 -2.82
CA ASP A 96 23.58 -3.07 -4.07
C ASP A 96 22.79 -4.23 -4.68
N GLU A 97 22.56 -4.16 -6.00
CA GLU A 97 21.81 -5.17 -6.75
C GLU A 97 22.57 -5.52 -8.04
N PRO A 98 22.92 -6.81 -8.28
CA PRO A 98 23.70 -7.24 -9.43
C PRO A 98 22.86 -7.36 -10.70
N LEU A 99 22.45 -6.24 -11.30
CA LEU A 99 21.58 -6.20 -12.47
C LEU A 99 22.30 -6.63 -13.76
N SER A 100 23.61 -6.48 -13.84
CA SER A 100 24.42 -6.88 -15.01
C SER A 100 24.37 -8.38 -15.27
N GLN A 101 24.13 -9.21 -14.25
CA GLN A 101 23.94 -10.66 -14.41
C GLN A 101 22.77 -11.03 -15.34
N PHE A 102 21.80 -10.11 -15.52
CA PHE A 102 20.68 -10.25 -16.43
C PHE A 102 20.89 -9.52 -17.76
N GLY A 103 22.11 -9.03 -18.04
CA GLY A 103 22.44 -8.29 -19.26
C GLY A 103 22.11 -6.80 -19.20
N PHE A 104 21.87 -6.23 -18.01
CA PHE A 104 21.67 -4.80 -17.87
C PHE A 104 23.01 -4.02 -17.94
N TYR A 105 22.97 -2.70 -18.12
CA TYR A 105 24.15 -1.86 -18.38
C TYR A 105 25.20 -1.93 -17.28
N TRP A 106 24.76 -1.77 -16.03
CA TRP A 106 25.57 -1.76 -14.81
C TRP A 106 24.83 -2.44 -13.67
N ASP A 107 25.57 -2.75 -12.63
CA ASP A 107 25.00 -3.08 -11.34
C ASP A 107 24.55 -1.81 -10.62
N TRP A 108 23.48 -1.90 -9.86
CA TRP A 108 23.10 -0.85 -8.94
C TRP A 108 24.04 -0.89 -7.74
N GLN A 109 24.79 0.19 -7.52
CA GLN A 109 25.75 0.30 -6.43
C GLN A 109 25.64 1.65 -5.75
N VAL A 110 25.61 1.64 -4.41
CA VAL A 110 25.62 2.83 -3.58
C VAL A 110 26.86 2.79 -2.71
N ALA A 111 27.85 3.63 -3.01
CA ALA A 111 29.05 3.71 -2.19
C ALA A 111 28.67 4.05 -0.72
N PRO A 112 29.30 3.42 0.29
CA PRO A 112 28.89 3.55 1.69
C PRO A 112 28.79 5.01 2.18
N GLN A 113 29.66 5.89 1.73
CA GLN A 113 29.65 7.31 2.07
C GLN A 113 28.43 8.07 1.49
N TRP A 114 27.79 7.55 0.45
CA TRP A 114 26.63 8.13 -0.19
C TRP A 114 25.30 7.51 0.22
N ASN A 115 25.33 6.51 1.10
CA ASN A 115 24.13 6.03 1.78
C ASN A 115 23.97 6.77 3.11
N LEU A 116 23.39 7.97 3.05
CA LEU A 116 23.21 8.84 4.23
C LEU A 116 22.16 8.32 5.23
N CYS A 117 21.48 7.23 4.89
CA CYS A 117 20.57 6.56 5.80
C CYS A 117 21.29 5.69 6.85
N ASN A 118 22.54 5.25 6.57
CA ASN A 118 23.31 4.39 7.46
C ASN A 118 24.16 5.17 8.49
N ALA A 119 24.22 6.51 8.40
CA ALA A 119 25.02 7.32 9.32
C ALA A 119 24.46 7.27 10.77
N PRO A 120 25.28 7.11 11.79
CA PRO A 120 24.87 7.16 13.19
C PRO A 120 24.40 8.57 13.60
N GLY A 121 23.49 8.66 14.57
CA GLY A 121 23.02 9.92 15.16
C GLY A 121 22.04 10.69 14.26
N VAL A 122 20.75 10.75 14.58
CA VAL A 122 19.74 11.25 13.64
C VAL A 122 19.37 12.70 13.84
N ASP A 123 19.37 13.18 15.06
CA ASP A 123 18.67 14.40 15.46
C ASP A 123 19.60 15.49 16.04
N GLU A 124 20.91 15.28 15.98
CA GLU A 124 21.84 16.32 16.40
C GLU A 124 22.08 17.34 15.28
N PRO A 125 22.01 18.66 15.57
CA PRO A 125 22.24 19.70 14.56
C PRO A 125 23.58 19.58 13.80
N ARG A 126 24.63 19.07 14.47
CA ARG A 126 25.94 18.82 13.84
C ARG A 126 25.91 17.70 12.80
N VAL A 127 25.08 16.67 13.02
CA VAL A 127 24.94 15.55 12.07
C VAL A 127 24.12 15.97 10.85
N ALA A 128 23.10 16.81 11.02
CA ALA A 128 22.35 17.38 9.91
C ALA A 128 23.24 18.21 8.99
N GLN A 129 24.11 19.07 9.52
CA GLN A 129 25.10 19.83 8.77
C GLN A 129 26.09 18.91 8.03
N SER A 130 26.54 17.84 8.65
CA SER A 130 27.41 16.84 8.04
C SER A 130 26.74 16.18 6.83
N LYS A 131 25.44 15.84 6.91
CA LYS A 131 24.70 15.21 5.81
C LYS A 131 24.48 16.15 4.63
N VAL A 132 24.16 17.42 4.87
CA VAL A 132 24.04 18.42 3.80
C VAL A 132 25.41 18.66 3.14
N SER A 133 26.48 18.69 3.92
CA SER A 133 27.87 18.76 3.38
C SER A 133 28.19 17.55 2.51
N ALA A 134 27.76 16.34 2.90
CA ALA A 134 27.90 15.14 2.07
C ALA A 134 27.11 15.24 0.76
N VAL A 135 25.86 15.75 0.79
CA VAL A 135 25.10 16.03 -0.45
C VAL A 135 25.85 17.01 -1.34
N ARG A 136 26.39 18.10 -0.78
CA ARG A 136 27.19 19.08 -1.57
C ARG A 136 28.40 18.42 -2.22
N GLN A 137 29.13 17.58 -1.50
CA GLN A 137 30.30 16.86 -2.03
C GLN A 137 29.87 15.88 -3.13
N PHE A 138 28.79 15.13 -2.93
CA PHE A 138 28.23 14.25 -3.95
C PHE A 138 27.87 14.99 -5.24
N LEU A 139 27.16 16.12 -5.11
CA LEU A 139 26.76 16.93 -6.28
C LEU A 139 27.95 17.46 -7.09
N GLY A 140 29.08 17.72 -6.43
CA GLY A 140 30.34 18.14 -7.08
C GLY A 140 31.21 16.98 -7.57
N GLY A 141 30.87 15.74 -7.21
CA GLY A 141 31.63 14.53 -7.54
C GLY A 141 31.17 13.84 -8.82
N THR A 142 31.77 12.67 -9.06
CA THR A 142 31.50 11.82 -10.23
C THR A 142 30.67 10.57 -9.90
N ASP A 143 30.49 10.26 -8.62
CA ASP A 143 29.69 9.14 -8.17
C ASP A 143 28.22 9.30 -8.60
N LYS A 144 27.55 8.19 -8.88
CA LYS A 144 26.30 8.18 -9.64
C LYS A 144 25.05 8.15 -8.78
N VAL A 145 25.11 7.57 -7.58
CA VAL A 145 23.93 7.32 -6.76
C VAL A 145 24.14 7.79 -5.34
N LEU A 146 23.16 8.53 -4.81
CA LEU A 146 23.05 8.93 -3.41
C LEU A 146 21.70 8.51 -2.86
N VAL A 147 21.67 8.00 -1.63
CA VAL A 147 20.44 7.68 -0.90
C VAL A 147 20.37 8.53 0.37
N CYS A 148 19.27 9.25 0.56
CA CYS A 148 19.06 10.08 1.74
C CYS A 148 17.59 10.11 2.16
N THR A 149 17.32 10.63 3.36
CA THR A 149 15.94 10.80 3.83
C THR A 149 15.28 12.06 3.26
N HIS A 150 13.93 12.09 3.25
CA HIS A 150 13.13 13.28 2.92
C HIS A 150 13.61 14.52 3.66
N ALA A 151 13.90 14.38 4.97
CA ALA A 151 14.42 15.49 5.79
C ALA A 151 15.80 15.97 5.31
N THR A 152 16.74 15.05 5.05
CA THR A 152 18.08 15.41 4.56
C THR A 152 17.99 16.10 3.20
N PHE A 153 17.19 15.59 2.29
CA PHE A 153 17.00 16.18 0.95
C PHE A 153 16.42 17.60 1.06
N ARG A 154 15.36 17.77 1.85
CA ARG A 154 14.75 19.08 2.09
C ARG A 154 15.75 20.12 2.57
N PHE A 155 16.53 19.79 3.61
CA PHE A 155 17.56 20.70 4.14
C PHE A 155 18.67 20.97 3.12
N ALA A 156 19.05 19.98 2.32
CA ALA A 156 20.04 20.18 1.27
C ALA A 156 19.53 21.15 0.19
N VAL A 157 18.27 21.06 -0.22
CA VAL A 157 17.67 22.01 -1.17
C VAL A 157 17.59 23.41 -0.58
N GLU A 158 17.22 23.55 0.69
CA GLU A 158 17.16 24.85 1.38
C GLU A 158 18.55 25.53 1.46
N GLU A 159 19.62 24.77 1.71
CA GLU A 159 20.98 25.31 1.86
C GLU A 159 21.73 25.50 0.54
N LEU A 160 21.59 24.55 -0.41
CA LEU A 160 22.38 24.54 -1.64
C LEU A 160 21.70 25.27 -2.79
N GLY A 161 20.42 25.54 -2.66
CA GLY A 161 19.60 26.07 -3.76
C GLY A 161 19.13 24.98 -4.72
N ILE A 162 18.01 25.24 -5.36
CA ILE A 162 17.33 24.29 -6.24
C ILE A 162 18.13 24.02 -7.53
N GLU A 163 18.89 25.01 -7.99
CA GLU A 163 19.75 24.94 -9.18
C GLU A 163 20.88 23.91 -9.06
N ALA A 164 21.31 23.64 -7.83
CA ALA A 164 22.36 22.65 -7.57
C ALA A 164 21.96 21.24 -8.02
N PHE A 165 20.67 20.99 -8.18
CA PHE A 165 20.11 19.69 -8.54
C PHE A 165 19.78 19.55 -10.03
N ASP A 166 20.03 20.57 -10.86
CA ASP A 166 19.76 20.54 -12.30
C ASP A 166 20.47 19.36 -13.01
N ASN A 167 19.83 18.79 -14.02
CA ASN A 167 20.27 17.62 -14.80
C ASN A 167 20.51 16.36 -13.96
N ARG A 168 19.68 16.13 -12.95
CA ARG A 168 19.70 14.94 -12.08
C ARG A 168 18.34 14.29 -12.01
N LEU A 169 18.36 13.02 -11.61
CA LEU A 169 17.16 12.29 -11.22
C LEU A 169 16.91 12.50 -9.72
N ILE A 170 15.70 12.92 -9.39
CA ILE A 170 15.16 12.91 -8.03
C ILE A 170 14.16 11.78 -7.98
N ALA A 171 14.48 10.73 -7.23
CA ALA A 171 13.64 9.55 -7.07
C ALA A 171 13.06 9.54 -5.65
N ILE A 172 11.75 9.67 -5.53
CA ILE A 172 11.07 9.82 -4.24
C ILE A 172 10.29 8.54 -3.93
N ASP A 173 10.70 7.85 -2.87
CA ASP A 173 9.97 6.68 -2.36
C ASP A 173 8.94 7.08 -1.32
N GLU A 174 7.87 6.28 -1.21
CA GLU A 174 6.69 6.52 -0.39
C GLU A 174 6.14 7.95 -0.57
N PHE A 175 5.87 8.26 -1.83
CA PHE A 175 5.51 9.60 -2.30
C PHE A 175 4.27 10.18 -1.62
N HIS A 176 3.38 9.36 -1.10
CA HIS A 176 2.22 9.79 -0.31
C HIS A 176 2.58 10.56 0.98
N HIS A 177 3.83 10.51 1.43
CA HIS A 177 4.32 11.38 2.52
C HIS A 177 4.63 12.81 2.07
N VAL A 178 4.70 13.07 0.78
CA VAL A 178 4.74 14.42 0.23
C VAL A 178 3.33 14.99 0.25
N SER A 179 3.17 16.29 0.37
CA SER A 179 1.87 16.95 0.42
C SER A 179 1.89 18.21 -0.42
N SER A 180 0.83 18.43 -1.18
CA SER A 180 0.58 19.70 -1.88
C SER A 180 0.21 20.85 -0.93
N ASN A 181 -0.03 20.58 0.36
CA ASN A 181 -0.28 21.62 1.33
C ASN A 181 0.88 22.64 1.31
N PRO A 182 0.63 23.96 1.20
CA PRO A 182 1.64 25.01 1.25
C PRO A 182 2.59 24.94 2.46
N ASP A 183 2.12 24.38 3.57
CA ASP A 183 2.93 24.16 4.77
C ASP A 183 3.92 22.99 4.63
N SER A 184 3.77 22.13 3.62
CA SER A 184 4.70 21.05 3.30
C SER A 184 5.90 21.56 2.53
N LYS A 185 7.02 21.73 3.20
CA LYS A 185 8.26 22.22 2.57
C LYS A 185 8.74 21.33 1.42
N LEU A 186 8.64 20.00 1.54
CA LEU A 186 9.06 19.11 0.47
C LEU A 186 8.12 19.18 -0.75
N GLY A 187 6.82 19.31 -0.52
CA GLY A 187 5.83 19.49 -1.60
C GLY A 187 6.06 20.79 -2.35
N SER A 188 6.29 21.91 -1.63
CA SER A 188 6.61 23.20 -2.22
C SER A 188 7.92 23.17 -3.04
N GLN A 189 8.96 22.52 -2.51
CA GLN A 189 10.23 22.33 -3.23
C GLN A 189 10.02 21.52 -4.52
N LEU A 190 9.23 20.46 -4.46
CA LEU A 190 8.93 19.63 -5.63
C LEU A 190 8.17 20.43 -6.70
N GLY A 191 7.15 21.21 -6.34
CA GLY A 191 6.47 22.12 -7.26
C GLY A 191 7.45 23.09 -7.94
N THR A 192 8.43 23.60 -7.19
CA THR A 192 9.49 24.47 -7.76
C THR A 192 10.39 23.70 -8.72
N PHE A 193 10.79 22.46 -8.44
CA PHE A 193 11.54 21.61 -9.36
C PHE A 193 10.78 21.38 -10.67
N ILE A 194 9.49 21.05 -10.55
CA ILE A 194 8.60 20.82 -11.70
C ILE A 194 8.44 22.09 -12.54
N ALA A 195 8.23 23.24 -11.91
CA ALA A 195 8.09 24.52 -12.59
C ALA A 195 9.38 24.92 -13.33
N ARG A 196 10.57 24.63 -12.78
CA ARG A 196 11.87 24.89 -13.42
C ARG A 196 12.19 23.96 -14.59
N ASP A 197 11.63 22.76 -14.62
CA ASP A 197 11.78 21.79 -15.71
C ASP A 197 13.24 21.38 -16.03
N LYS A 198 14.09 21.29 -15.01
CA LYS A 198 15.53 20.98 -15.14
C LYS A 198 15.96 19.68 -14.48
N VAL A 199 15.03 18.92 -13.93
CA VAL A 199 15.26 17.63 -13.28
C VAL A 199 14.35 16.58 -13.87
N HIS A 200 14.70 15.30 -13.71
CA HIS A 200 13.75 14.20 -13.85
C HIS A 200 13.24 13.79 -12.47
N VAL A 201 11.97 13.45 -12.37
CA VAL A 201 11.38 12.98 -11.12
C VAL A 201 10.74 11.61 -11.35
N VAL A 202 11.13 10.63 -10.54
CA VAL A 202 10.45 9.34 -10.46
C VAL A 202 9.90 9.21 -9.05
N ALA A 203 8.58 9.27 -8.93
CA ALA A 203 7.87 9.13 -7.67
C ALA A 203 7.29 7.72 -7.55
N MET A 204 7.40 7.11 -6.37
CA MET A 204 6.88 5.78 -6.11
C MET A 204 6.04 5.77 -4.85
N THR A 205 4.94 5.03 -4.87
CA THR A 205 4.11 4.87 -3.68
C THR A 205 3.42 3.53 -3.63
N GLY A 206 3.33 2.98 -2.42
CA GLY A 206 2.54 1.77 -2.13
C GLY A 206 1.06 2.06 -1.94
N SER A 207 0.74 3.30 -1.60
CA SER A 207 -0.61 3.83 -1.53
C SER A 207 -0.55 5.29 -1.91
N TYR A 208 -1.22 5.67 -2.98
CA TYR A 208 -1.30 7.08 -3.37
C TYR A 208 -2.18 7.90 -2.42
N PHE A 209 -2.84 7.21 -1.50
CA PHE A 209 -3.70 7.82 -0.49
C PHE A 209 -2.95 8.12 0.79
N ARG A 210 -3.10 9.33 1.26
CA ARG A 210 -2.62 9.76 2.57
C ARG A 210 -3.57 9.36 3.70
N GLY A 211 -4.79 8.96 3.38
CA GLY A 211 -5.88 8.76 4.33
C GLY A 211 -6.59 10.05 4.73
N ASP A 212 -6.26 11.16 4.05
CA ASP A 212 -6.95 12.45 4.16
C ASP A 212 -7.37 12.95 2.75
N SER A 213 -8.13 14.02 2.68
CA SER A 213 -8.61 14.62 1.42
C SER A 213 -7.55 15.47 0.70
N VAL A 214 -6.35 15.60 1.27
CA VAL A 214 -5.29 16.44 0.69
C VAL A 214 -4.57 15.69 -0.41
N ALA A 215 -4.52 16.26 -1.61
CA ALA A 215 -3.77 15.70 -2.73
C ALA A 215 -2.26 15.67 -2.44
N VAL A 216 -1.56 14.68 -2.99
CA VAL A 216 -0.09 14.58 -2.90
C VAL A 216 0.57 15.66 -3.73
N LEU A 217 0.06 15.89 -4.93
CA LEU A 217 0.45 16.98 -5.84
C LEU A 217 -0.74 17.87 -6.14
N GLY A 218 -0.47 19.13 -6.46
CA GLY A 218 -1.47 19.98 -7.12
C GLY A 218 -1.84 19.38 -8.48
N PRO A 219 -3.10 19.53 -8.93
CA PRO A 219 -3.58 18.92 -10.16
C PRO A 219 -2.72 19.27 -11.39
N ALA A 220 -2.24 20.52 -11.51
CA ALA A 220 -1.39 20.97 -12.61
C ALA A 220 -0.02 20.27 -12.63
N ASP A 221 0.56 20.02 -11.45
CA ASP A 221 1.82 19.29 -11.32
C ASP A 221 1.63 17.80 -11.59
N GLU A 222 0.52 17.22 -11.09
CA GLU A 222 0.18 15.82 -11.31
C GLU A 222 -0.04 15.50 -12.78
N ALA A 223 -0.68 16.44 -13.55
CA ALA A 223 -0.90 16.29 -14.98
C ALA A 223 0.40 16.19 -15.79
N ARG A 224 1.55 16.57 -15.23
CA ARG A 224 2.87 16.43 -15.88
C ARG A 224 3.48 15.04 -15.70
N PHE A 225 2.96 14.25 -14.79
CA PHE A 225 3.45 12.89 -14.54
C PHE A 225 2.75 11.88 -15.45
N GLU A 226 3.53 11.06 -16.13
CA GLU A 226 3.04 9.81 -16.67
C GLU A 226 2.87 8.81 -15.54
N SER A 227 1.71 8.18 -15.43
CA SER A 227 1.40 7.26 -14.34
C SER A 227 1.53 5.80 -14.77
N VAL A 228 2.13 4.99 -13.92
CA VAL A 228 2.13 3.53 -14.02
C VAL A 228 1.42 2.95 -12.81
N THR A 229 0.29 2.32 -13.05
CA THR A 229 -0.48 1.65 -11.99
C THR A 229 -0.31 0.14 -12.10
N TYR A 230 -0.02 -0.50 -10.97
CA TYR A 230 -0.03 -1.95 -10.79
C TYR A 230 -0.81 -2.25 -9.53
N THR A 231 -1.97 -2.91 -9.66
CA THR A 231 -2.91 -3.02 -8.56
C THR A 231 -2.55 -4.14 -7.57
N TYR A 232 -3.09 -4.07 -6.36
CA TYR A 232 -2.96 -5.15 -5.37
C TYR A 232 -3.60 -6.44 -5.89
N TYR A 233 -4.70 -6.31 -6.62
CA TYR A 233 -5.38 -7.41 -7.27
C TYR A 233 -4.51 -8.10 -8.33
N GLU A 234 -3.91 -7.34 -9.24
CA GLU A 234 -2.98 -7.89 -10.23
C GLU A 234 -1.84 -8.63 -9.55
N GLN A 235 -1.30 -8.06 -8.46
CA GLN A 235 -0.22 -8.68 -7.71
C GLN A 235 -0.65 -9.98 -7.06
N LEU A 236 -1.75 -9.99 -6.31
CA LEU A 236 -2.23 -11.18 -5.60
C LEU A 236 -2.63 -12.29 -6.57
N ASN A 237 -3.38 -11.97 -7.63
CA ASN A 237 -3.76 -12.94 -8.65
C ASN A 237 -2.56 -13.46 -9.46
N GLY A 238 -1.54 -12.63 -9.59
CA GLY A 238 -0.28 -12.96 -10.26
C GLY A 238 0.68 -13.81 -9.43
N TYR A 239 0.41 -14.07 -8.16
CA TYR A 239 1.23 -14.94 -7.33
C TYR A 239 1.14 -16.40 -7.75
N GLN A 240 2.16 -17.18 -7.39
CA GLN A 240 2.23 -18.60 -7.71
C GLN A 240 1.69 -19.47 -6.56
N TRP A 241 1.98 -19.09 -5.32
CA TRP A 241 1.77 -19.93 -4.14
C TRP A 241 0.61 -19.45 -3.28
N LEU A 242 0.52 -18.16 -2.98
CA LEU A 242 -0.50 -17.60 -2.12
C LEU A 242 -1.90 -17.77 -2.72
N LYS A 243 -2.78 -18.51 -2.01
CA LYS A 243 -4.16 -18.82 -2.45
C LYS A 243 -5.19 -17.88 -1.85
N SER A 244 -4.98 -17.47 -0.60
CA SER A 244 -5.97 -16.68 0.11
C SER A 244 -5.34 -15.70 1.09
N LEU A 245 -6.05 -14.60 1.31
CA LEU A 245 -5.82 -13.61 2.35
C LEU A 245 -7.06 -13.53 3.23
N ASP A 246 -6.89 -13.76 4.53
CA ASP A 246 -7.95 -13.58 5.52
C ASP A 246 -7.68 -12.32 6.34
N ILE A 247 -8.68 -11.47 6.43
CA ILE A 247 -8.65 -10.24 7.22
C ILE A 247 -9.68 -10.36 8.32
N GLY A 248 -9.27 -10.25 9.57
CA GLY A 248 -10.17 -10.42 10.70
C GLY A 248 -9.83 -9.53 11.90
N TYR A 249 -10.78 -9.47 12.81
CA TYR A 249 -10.67 -8.76 14.09
C TYR A 249 -10.92 -9.73 15.24
N PHE A 250 -10.24 -9.47 16.35
CA PHE A 250 -10.46 -10.21 17.59
C PHE A 250 -10.66 -9.20 18.73
N PHE A 251 -11.81 -9.31 19.39
CA PHE A 251 -12.12 -8.50 20.56
C PHE A 251 -11.63 -9.15 21.83
N TYR A 252 -11.05 -8.35 22.71
CA TYR A 252 -10.52 -8.86 23.97
C TYR A 252 -10.89 -7.97 25.15
N THR A 253 -11.01 -8.61 26.31
CA THR A 253 -11.11 -7.98 27.63
C THR A 253 -9.85 -8.28 28.43
N GLY A 254 -9.41 -7.34 29.25
CA GLY A 254 -8.18 -7.47 30.03
C GLY A 254 -6.90 -7.08 29.27
N PRO A 255 -5.73 -7.58 29.67
CA PRO A 255 -4.46 -7.28 28.99
C PRO A 255 -4.41 -7.86 27.57
N TYR A 256 -3.92 -7.09 26.63
CA TYR A 256 -3.82 -7.54 25.24
C TYR A 256 -2.83 -8.70 25.04
N VAL A 257 -1.85 -8.83 25.89
CA VAL A 257 -0.85 -9.92 25.85
C VAL A 257 -1.52 -11.29 25.98
N ASP A 258 -2.57 -11.41 26.81
CA ASP A 258 -3.37 -12.63 26.93
C ASP A 258 -4.16 -12.93 25.66
N ALA A 259 -4.62 -11.89 24.97
CA ALA A 259 -5.32 -12.04 23.70
C ALA A 259 -4.37 -12.45 22.57
N VAL A 260 -3.17 -11.89 22.53
CA VAL A 260 -2.12 -12.28 21.57
C VAL A 260 -1.84 -13.78 21.68
N THR A 261 -1.63 -14.30 22.88
CA THR A 261 -1.32 -15.72 23.11
C THR A 261 -2.46 -16.67 22.73
N LYS A 262 -3.71 -16.20 22.77
CA LYS A 262 -4.89 -16.97 22.33
C LYS A 262 -5.03 -17.04 20.81
N VAL A 263 -4.60 -15.99 20.11
CA VAL A 263 -4.75 -15.84 18.65
C VAL A 263 -3.51 -16.33 17.90
N LEU A 264 -2.34 -16.28 18.55
CA LEU A 264 -1.07 -16.64 17.94
C LEU A 264 -1.01 -18.17 17.76
N ASP A 265 -0.88 -18.60 16.50
CA ASP A 265 -0.68 -19.99 16.14
C ASP A 265 0.82 -20.25 15.96
N PRO A 266 1.46 -21.09 16.82
CA PRO A 266 2.88 -21.39 16.72
C PRO A 266 3.31 -22.08 15.41
N ALA A 267 2.37 -22.63 14.64
CA ALA A 267 2.63 -23.24 13.35
C ALA A 267 2.82 -22.21 12.23
N LEU A 268 2.30 -20.99 12.43
CA LEU A 268 2.37 -19.89 11.45
C LEU A 268 3.55 -18.96 11.73
N LYS A 269 4.18 -18.51 10.66
CA LYS A 269 5.20 -17.45 10.71
C LYS A 269 4.52 -16.10 10.95
N THR A 270 4.72 -15.53 12.14
CA THR A 270 3.91 -14.39 12.61
C THR A 270 4.74 -13.15 12.90
N ILE A 271 4.27 -11.99 12.43
CA ILE A 271 4.71 -10.68 12.93
C ILE A 271 3.66 -10.15 13.91
N VAL A 272 4.09 -9.83 15.13
CA VAL A 272 3.25 -9.22 16.16
C VAL A 272 3.63 -7.75 16.31
N HIS A 273 2.73 -6.86 15.96
CA HIS A 273 2.90 -5.42 16.12
C HIS A 273 2.28 -4.96 17.42
N ILE A 274 3.09 -4.84 18.47
CA ILE A 274 2.62 -4.34 19.77
C ILE A 274 2.46 -2.81 19.78
N PRO A 275 1.56 -2.26 20.60
CA PRO A 275 1.32 -0.81 20.66
C PRO A 275 2.53 -0.04 21.21
N ASN A 276 2.66 1.23 20.86
CA ASN A 276 3.64 2.12 21.46
C ASN A 276 3.36 2.32 22.97
N VAL A 277 4.40 2.68 23.74
CA VAL A 277 4.29 2.89 25.19
C VAL A 277 3.20 3.91 25.57
N ASN A 278 2.95 4.89 24.72
CA ASN A 278 1.93 5.94 24.94
C ASN A 278 0.53 5.52 24.48
N ALA A 279 0.37 4.40 23.82
CA ALA A 279 -0.94 3.90 23.42
C ALA A 279 -1.78 3.49 24.62
N ARG A 280 -3.10 3.57 24.47
CA ARG A 280 -4.06 3.23 25.54
C ARG A 280 -3.97 1.75 25.95
N GLU A 281 -3.73 0.89 25.00
CA GLU A 281 -3.68 -0.58 25.16
C GLU A 281 -2.37 -1.04 25.83
N SER A 282 -1.33 -0.20 25.85
CA SER A 282 -0.03 -0.53 26.41
C SER A 282 -0.07 -0.69 27.93
N LEU A 283 0.63 -1.72 28.44
CA LEU A 283 0.89 -1.90 29.88
C LEU A 283 1.97 -0.92 30.40
N LYS A 284 2.52 -0.04 29.53
CA LYS A 284 3.55 0.96 29.82
C LYS A 284 4.94 0.38 30.12
N ASP A 285 5.12 -0.92 30.00
CA ASP A 285 6.37 -1.64 30.15
C ASP A 285 6.56 -2.60 28.96
N LYS A 286 7.32 -2.15 27.96
CA LYS A 286 7.49 -2.88 26.71
C LYS A 286 8.25 -4.19 26.88
N GLN A 287 9.23 -4.23 27.73
CA GLN A 287 9.99 -5.44 27.98
C GLN A 287 9.12 -6.50 28.63
N ARG A 288 8.36 -6.12 29.64
CA ARG A 288 7.39 -6.99 30.27
C ARG A 288 6.33 -7.51 29.29
N GLU A 289 5.80 -6.65 28.39
CA GLU A 289 4.82 -7.05 27.37
C GLU A 289 5.40 -8.11 26.43
N VAL A 290 6.65 -7.96 25.98
CA VAL A 290 7.34 -8.95 25.16
C VAL A 290 7.58 -10.24 25.92
N ASP A 291 8.03 -10.17 27.17
CA ASP A 291 8.26 -11.33 28.02
C ASP A 291 6.97 -12.13 28.27
N GLU A 292 5.86 -11.44 28.54
CA GLU A 292 4.55 -12.09 28.74
C GLU A 292 4.07 -12.80 27.45
N ILE A 293 4.26 -12.20 26.26
CA ILE A 293 3.96 -12.86 24.98
C ILE A 293 4.84 -14.09 24.79
N MET A 294 6.15 -14.00 25.06
CA MET A 294 7.07 -15.13 24.94
C MET A 294 6.72 -16.27 25.92
N HIS A 295 6.39 -15.95 27.17
CA HIS A 295 5.93 -16.92 28.16
C HIS A 295 4.63 -17.62 27.73
N GLY A 296 3.73 -16.87 27.10
CA GLY A 296 2.49 -17.44 26.54
C GLY A 296 2.74 -18.44 25.41
N LEU A 297 3.83 -18.28 24.66
CA LEU A 297 4.24 -19.22 23.62
C LEU A 297 4.86 -20.52 24.17
N GLY A 298 5.55 -20.46 25.30
CA GLY A 298 6.20 -21.62 25.89
C GLY A 298 7.30 -21.28 26.88
N GLU A 299 8.12 -22.29 27.18
CA GLU A 299 9.25 -22.16 28.08
C GLU A 299 10.43 -21.51 27.39
N TRP A 300 10.96 -20.43 27.97
CA TRP A 300 12.15 -19.76 27.45
C TRP A 300 13.42 -20.60 27.68
N ARG A 301 14.19 -20.83 26.62
CA ARG A 301 15.41 -21.66 26.58
C ARG A 301 16.70 -20.85 26.43
N GLY A 302 16.61 -19.54 26.42
CA GLY A 302 17.74 -18.64 26.26
C GLY A 302 17.75 -17.92 24.92
N VAL A 303 18.85 -17.23 24.65
CA VAL A 303 19.07 -16.43 23.44
C VAL A 303 20.18 -17.07 22.60
N ASP A 304 19.95 -17.22 21.30
CA ASP A 304 20.96 -17.66 20.36
C ASP A 304 22.07 -16.60 20.24
N PRO A 305 23.34 -16.93 20.52
CA PRO A 305 24.42 -15.95 20.55
C PRO A 305 24.79 -15.38 19.18
N VAL A 306 24.45 -16.06 18.09
CA VAL A 306 24.77 -15.65 16.72
C VAL A 306 23.69 -14.73 16.18
N THR A 307 22.43 -15.14 16.26
CA THR A 307 21.30 -14.39 15.70
C THR A 307 20.69 -13.37 16.67
N GLY A 308 20.84 -13.61 17.96
CA GLY A 308 20.15 -12.84 19.00
C GLY A 308 18.68 -13.23 19.17
N PHE A 309 18.21 -14.28 18.50
CA PHE A 309 16.82 -14.74 18.63
C PHE A 309 16.59 -15.46 19.95
N HIS A 310 15.45 -15.23 20.58
CA HIS A 310 14.99 -15.98 21.75
C HIS A 310 14.53 -17.38 21.29
N ARG A 311 14.87 -18.39 22.08
CA ARG A 311 14.45 -19.78 21.86
C ARG A 311 13.36 -20.12 22.84
N ILE A 312 12.20 -20.53 22.33
CA ILE A 312 11.01 -20.83 23.12
C ILE A 312 10.57 -22.26 22.82
N GLN A 313 10.42 -23.08 23.86
CA GLN A 313 9.91 -24.45 23.72
C GLN A 313 8.41 -24.45 24.02
N PRO A 314 7.54 -24.60 23.01
CA PRO A 314 6.09 -24.78 23.22
C PRO A 314 5.81 -26.10 23.96
N LYS A 315 4.61 -26.20 24.55
CA LYS A 315 4.14 -27.46 25.17
C LYS A 315 4.09 -28.63 24.18
N GLN A 316 3.85 -28.34 22.91
CA GLN A 316 3.86 -29.30 21.82
C GLN A 316 4.56 -28.68 20.59
N GLY A 317 5.24 -29.50 19.82
CA GLY A 317 5.94 -29.06 18.62
C GLY A 317 7.43 -28.78 18.82
N ARG A 318 8.04 -28.17 17.81
CA ARG A 318 9.46 -27.82 17.80
C ARG A 318 9.75 -26.52 18.55
N GLU A 319 10.98 -26.32 18.93
CA GLU A 319 11.47 -25.05 19.46
C GLU A 319 11.22 -23.91 18.46
N LEU A 320 10.69 -22.78 18.95
CA LEU A 320 10.44 -21.57 18.19
C LEU A 320 11.60 -20.58 18.36
N LYS A 321 11.87 -19.85 17.30
CA LYS A 321 12.85 -18.76 17.24
C LYS A 321 12.08 -17.44 17.17
N VAL A 322 12.24 -16.58 18.18
CA VAL A 322 11.54 -15.32 18.32
C VAL A 322 12.51 -14.16 18.20
N ALA A 323 12.31 -13.30 17.22
CA ALA A 323 13.08 -12.06 17.06
C ALA A 323 12.39 -10.92 17.81
N ASP A 324 13.07 -10.35 18.80
CA ASP A 324 12.62 -9.17 19.54
C ASP A 324 13.22 -7.91 18.90
N LEU A 325 12.37 -7.08 18.31
CA LEU A 325 12.70 -5.76 17.75
C LEU A 325 12.16 -4.59 18.61
N VAL A 326 11.68 -4.90 19.79
CA VAL A 326 11.10 -3.91 20.74
C VAL A 326 12.16 -3.37 21.67
N ASP A 327 13.08 -4.24 22.14
CA ASP A 327 14.16 -3.86 23.02
C ASP A 327 15.21 -2.99 22.28
N ASP A 328 15.23 -1.71 22.59
CA ASP A 328 16.17 -0.71 22.08
C ASP A 328 17.23 -0.29 23.12
N SER A 329 17.23 -0.92 24.30
CA SER A 329 18.17 -0.64 25.39
C SER A 329 19.62 -0.98 25.03
N ASP A 330 19.83 -1.96 24.14
CA ASP A 330 21.14 -2.38 23.63
C ASP A 330 21.16 -2.34 22.09
N ALA A 331 21.79 -1.28 21.56
CA ALA A 331 21.93 -1.10 20.11
C ALA A 331 22.70 -2.26 19.41
N ALA A 332 23.63 -2.89 20.10
CA ALA A 332 24.40 -4.02 19.57
C ALA A 332 23.53 -5.28 19.47
N LYS A 333 22.69 -5.55 20.49
CA LYS A 333 21.71 -6.64 20.47
C LYS A 333 20.71 -6.44 19.35
N ARG A 334 20.11 -5.27 19.22
CA ARG A 334 19.18 -4.92 18.16
C ARG A 334 19.80 -5.07 16.76
N SER A 335 21.02 -4.55 16.57
CA SER A 335 21.74 -4.67 15.31
C SER A 335 22.01 -6.14 14.93
N ARG A 336 22.32 -7.00 15.91
CA ARG A 336 22.52 -8.44 15.68
C ARG A 336 21.25 -9.10 15.18
N VAL A 337 20.10 -8.85 15.83
CA VAL A 337 18.80 -9.38 15.42
C VAL A 337 18.44 -8.89 14.00
N LEU A 338 18.60 -7.60 13.72
CA LEU A 338 18.32 -7.03 12.40
C LEU A 338 19.23 -7.61 11.31
N ASN A 339 20.53 -7.78 11.58
CA ASN A 339 21.46 -8.38 10.63
C ASN A 339 21.10 -9.85 10.35
N ALA A 340 20.69 -10.61 11.37
CA ALA A 340 20.23 -11.97 11.20
C ALA A 340 18.95 -12.04 10.34
N LEU A 341 17.99 -11.11 10.53
CA LEU A 341 16.77 -11.04 9.71
C LEU A 341 17.04 -10.61 8.26
N LYS A 342 18.13 -9.86 8.02
CA LYS A 342 18.53 -9.37 6.69
C LYS A 342 19.55 -10.29 5.99
N ASP A 343 19.97 -11.37 6.61
CA ASP A 343 20.99 -12.27 6.06
C ASP A 343 20.51 -12.87 4.72
N PRO A 344 21.16 -12.54 3.59
CA PRO A 344 20.77 -13.07 2.28
C PRO A 344 20.83 -14.59 2.19
N ALA A 345 21.73 -15.23 2.95
CA ALA A 345 21.88 -16.69 2.99
C ALA A 345 20.65 -17.37 3.63
N GLN A 346 19.89 -16.65 4.43
CA GLN A 346 18.71 -17.14 5.13
C GLN A 346 17.38 -16.78 4.43
N LYS A 347 17.43 -16.05 3.33
CA LYS A 347 16.22 -15.55 2.62
C LYS A 347 15.26 -16.68 2.27
N ASP A 348 15.78 -17.81 1.82
CA ASP A 348 14.98 -18.97 1.40
C ASP A 348 14.77 -20.00 2.53
N ASN A 349 15.22 -19.70 3.74
CA ASN A 349 15.05 -20.56 4.91
C ASN A 349 13.80 -20.19 5.69
N ARG A 350 12.70 -20.92 5.48
CA ARG A 350 11.44 -20.70 6.20
C ARG A 350 11.61 -20.80 7.73
N ASP A 351 12.50 -21.68 8.19
CA ASP A 351 12.68 -21.97 9.61
C ASP A 351 13.80 -21.15 10.28
N HIS A 352 14.23 -20.06 9.61
CA HIS A 352 15.22 -19.15 10.18
C HIS A 352 14.65 -18.39 11.40
N VAL A 353 13.41 -17.91 11.31
CA VAL A 353 12.67 -17.27 12.40
C VAL A 353 11.20 -17.67 12.35
N ASP A 354 10.52 -17.69 13.50
CA ASP A 354 9.12 -18.09 13.62
C ASP A 354 8.20 -16.93 13.96
N VAL A 355 8.61 -16.11 14.92
CA VAL A 355 7.84 -14.96 15.38
C VAL A 355 8.73 -13.73 15.44
N ILE A 356 8.23 -12.62 14.95
CA ILE A 356 8.88 -11.31 15.10
C ILE A 356 7.95 -10.43 15.94
N ILE A 357 8.46 -9.87 17.03
CA ILE A 357 7.73 -8.92 17.87
C ILE A 357 8.32 -7.54 17.62
N ALA A 358 7.49 -6.57 17.24
CA ALA A 358 7.94 -5.23 16.86
C ALA A 358 7.00 -4.14 17.37
N LEU A 359 7.51 -2.93 17.60
CA LEU A 359 6.72 -1.77 17.97
C LEU A 359 5.98 -1.18 16.77
N GLY A 360 4.71 -0.88 16.94
CA GLY A 360 3.90 -0.17 15.96
C GLY A 360 3.90 -0.82 14.59
N MET A 361 4.11 -0.03 13.56
CA MET A 361 4.51 -0.56 12.26
C MET A 361 6.00 -0.86 12.33
N ALA A 362 6.41 -2.12 12.21
CA ALA A 362 7.81 -2.45 12.08
C ALA A 362 8.35 -1.76 10.81
N LYS A 363 8.87 -0.55 10.99
CA LYS A 363 9.49 0.28 9.93
C LYS A 363 10.88 -0.24 9.55
N GLU A 364 11.23 -1.41 10.05
CA GLU A 364 12.49 -2.08 9.84
C GLU A 364 12.58 -2.55 8.39
N GLY A 365 13.53 -2.05 7.63
CA GLY A 365 13.74 -2.33 6.21
C GLY A 365 14.21 -3.76 5.93
N PHE A 366 13.49 -4.78 6.40
CA PHE A 366 13.73 -6.18 6.06
C PHE A 366 12.54 -6.76 5.28
N ASP A 367 12.83 -7.71 4.41
CA ASP A 367 11.86 -8.41 3.58
C ASP A 367 11.74 -9.87 4.03
N TRP A 368 10.74 -10.16 4.86
CA TRP A 368 10.47 -11.51 5.33
C TRP A 368 9.30 -12.14 4.56
N ILE A 369 9.62 -12.86 3.50
CA ILE A 369 8.63 -13.46 2.58
C ILE A 369 7.78 -14.54 3.24
N TRP A 370 8.26 -15.14 4.32
CA TRP A 370 7.62 -16.26 5.02
C TRP A 370 6.51 -15.84 5.99
N CYS A 371 6.31 -14.54 6.23
CA CYS A 371 5.25 -14.07 7.11
C CYS A 371 3.88 -14.56 6.63
N GLU A 372 3.24 -15.42 7.40
CA GLU A 372 1.90 -15.99 7.14
C GLU A 372 0.82 -15.26 7.93
N HIS A 373 1.16 -14.67 9.07
CA HIS A 373 0.23 -13.97 9.93
C HIS A 373 0.79 -12.62 10.40
N ALA A 374 0.09 -11.55 10.10
CA ALA A 374 0.34 -10.23 10.65
C ALA A 374 -0.70 -9.92 11.73
N LEU A 375 -0.24 -9.79 12.97
CA LEU A 375 -1.07 -9.53 14.15
C LEU A 375 -0.81 -8.11 14.65
N THR A 376 -1.86 -7.33 14.85
CA THR A 376 -1.76 -5.95 15.34
C THR A 376 -2.65 -5.73 16.54
N ILE A 377 -2.30 -4.78 17.39
CA ILE A 377 -3.05 -4.44 18.60
C ILE A 377 -3.48 -2.97 18.55
N GLY A 378 -4.72 -2.73 18.96
CA GLY A 378 -5.29 -1.40 19.10
C GLY A 378 -6.01 -0.89 17.85
N TYR A 379 -6.75 0.20 18.05
CA TYR A 379 -7.46 0.86 16.97
C TYR A 379 -6.49 1.57 16.02
N ARG A 380 -6.62 1.30 14.74
CA ARG A 380 -5.82 1.95 13.71
C ARG A 380 -6.73 2.76 12.79
N SER A 381 -6.51 4.05 12.79
CA SER A 381 -7.29 5.01 11.99
C SER A 381 -6.78 5.14 10.55
N SER A 382 -5.54 4.73 10.27
CA SER A 382 -4.93 4.85 8.95
C SER A 382 -5.08 3.56 8.15
N LEU A 383 -5.84 3.62 7.08
CA LEU A 383 -6.01 2.53 6.13
C LEU A 383 -4.70 2.18 5.41
N THR A 384 -3.89 3.20 5.11
CA THR A 384 -2.54 3.05 4.53
C THR A 384 -1.64 2.19 5.43
N GLU A 385 -1.69 2.42 6.74
CA GLU A 385 -0.96 1.59 7.71
C GLU A 385 -1.38 0.13 7.65
N ILE A 386 -2.68 -0.12 7.64
CA ILE A 386 -3.25 -1.47 7.59
C ILE A 386 -2.83 -2.17 6.29
N VAL A 387 -2.92 -1.51 5.14
CA VAL A 387 -2.51 -2.06 3.84
C VAL A 387 -1.01 -2.39 3.83
N GLN A 388 -0.16 -1.54 4.42
CA GLN A 388 1.28 -1.82 4.53
C GLN A 388 1.57 -3.04 5.42
N ILE A 389 0.83 -3.21 6.52
CA ILE A 389 0.98 -4.38 7.40
C ILE A 389 0.49 -5.65 6.70
N ILE A 390 -0.67 -5.60 6.04
CA ILE A 390 -1.19 -6.70 5.22
C ILE A 390 -0.17 -7.07 4.14
N GLY A 391 0.46 -6.08 3.50
CA GLY A 391 1.50 -6.26 2.50
C GLY A 391 2.71 -7.07 2.99
N ARG A 392 2.98 -7.11 4.29
CA ARG A 392 4.03 -7.97 4.85
C ARG A 392 3.63 -9.44 4.88
N ALA A 393 2.37 -9.73 5.21
CA ALA A 393 1.86 -11.10 5.20
C ALA A 393 1.54 -11.61 3.79
N THR A 394 1.33 -10.75 2.82
CA THR A 394 0.94 -11.13 1.45
C THR A 394 2.12 -11.25 0.49
N ARG A 395 3.32 -11.58 0.97
CA ARG A 395 4.45 -11.95 0.12
C ARG A 395 4.26 -13.35 -0.44
N ASP A 396 4.59 -13.57 -1.70
CA ASP A 396 4.55 -14.90 -2.31
C ASP A 396 5.80 -15.70 -1.93
N ALA A 397 5.62 -16.91 -1.40
CA ALA A 397 6.70 -17.80 -1.04
C ALA A 397 6.32 -19.26 -1.28
N LYS A 398 7.27 -20.11 -1.64
CA LYS A 398 7.05 -21.52 -1.96
C LYS A 398 6.37 -22.26 -0.81
N GLY A 399 5.19 -22.82 -1.05
CA GLY A 399 4.42 -23.56 -0.06
C GLY A 399 3.62 -22.71 0.91
N LYS A 400 3.65 -21.39 0.79
CA LYS A 400 2.83 -20.46 1.55
C LYS A 400 1.49 -20.25 0.85
N GLU A 401 0.45 -20.95 1.30
CA GLU A 401 -0.85 -20.93 0.63
C GLU A 401 -1.80 -19.86 1.18
N ARG A 402 -1.61 -19.44 2.43
CA ARG A 402 -2.54 -18.56 3.14
C ARG A 402 -1.79 -17.42 3.83
N ALA A 403 -2.36 -16.22 3.75
CA ALA A 403 -1.96 -15.08 4.55
C ALA A 403 -3.11 -14.68 5.48
N ARG A 404 -2.78 -14.24 6.70
CA ARG A 404 -3.76 -13.78 7.67
C ARG A 404 -3.35 -12.41 8.23
N PHE A 405 -4.30 -11.53 8.31
CA PHE A 405 -4.19 -10.31 9.09
C PHE A 405 -5.23 -10.34 10.20
N THR A 406 -4.81 -10.11 11.44
CA THR A 406 -5.71 -10.02 12.59
C THR A 406 -5.42 -8.76 13.39
N ASN A 407 -6.44 -7.96 13.62
CA ASN A 407 -6.34 -6.81 14.51
C ASN A 407 -7.07 -7.08 15.83
N LEU A 408 -6.36 -6.98 16.95
CA LEU A 408 -6.90 -7.12 18.29
C LEU A 408 -7.39 -5.76 18.79
N ILE A 409 -8.66 -5.70 19.19
CA ILE A 409 -9.30 -4.48 19.70
C ILE A 409 -9.83 -4.75 21.11
N ALA A 410 -9.47 -3.85 22.04
CA ALA A 410 -10.05 -3.88 23.38
C ALA A 410 -11.57 -3.67 23.28
N GLU A 411 -12.33 -4.55 23.93
CA GLU A 411 -13.79 -4.40 24.02
C GLU A 411 -14.10 -3.06 24.69
N PRO A 412 -14.78 -2.13 24.00
CA PRO A 412 -15.24 -0.91 24.65
C PRO A 412 -16.39 -1.25 25.61
N SER A 413 -16.58 -0.42 26.60
CA SER A 413 -17.72 -0.49 27.53
C SER A 413 -19.09 -0.19 26.89
N ALA A 414 -19.15 -0.13 25.55
CA ALA A 414 -20.36 0.07 24.76
C ALA A 414 -21.08 -1.25 24.45
N GLU A 415 -22.34 -1.20 24.08
CA GLU A 415 -23.09 -2.37 23.66
C GLU A 415 -22.39 -3.11 22.52
N GLN A 416 -22.30 -4.43 22.62
CA GLN A 416 -21.61 -5.31 21.66
C GLN A 416 -22.06 -5.11 20.20
N SER A 417 -23.32 -4.72 19.99
CA SER A 417 -23.86 -4.44 18.67
C SER A 417 -23.19 -3.24 17.99
N ALA A 418 -23.00 -2.14 18.70
CA ALA A 418 -22.38 -0.92 18.16
C ALA A 418 -20.89 -1.12 17.81
N VAL A 419 -20.21 -1.98 18.58
CA VAL A 419 -18.80 -2.34 18.34
C VAL A 419 -18.68 -3.24 17.12
N ALA A 420 -19.55 -4.26 17.02
CA ALA A 420 -19.58 -5.16 15.87
C ALA A 420 -19.91 -4.40 14.57
N GLU A 421 -20.78 -3.41 14.64
CA GLU A 421 -21.16 -2.55 13.53
C GLU A 421 -19.97 -1.68 13.07
N ALA A 422 -19.31 -0.97 13.99
CA ALA A 422 -18.14 -0.14 13.69
C ALA A 422 -16.98 -0.97 13.10
N VAL A 423 -16.80 -2.20 13.53
CA VAL A 423 -15.78 -3.11 13.01
C VAL A 423 -16.18 -3.68 11.66
N ASN A 424 -17.45 -4.02 11.46
CA ASN A 424 -17.94 -4.42 10.14
C ASN A 424 -17.74 -3.30 9.12
N ASP A 425 -17.97 -2.06 9.48
CA ASP A 425 -17.75 -0.91 8.60
C ASP A 425 -16.27 -0.71 8.29
N MET A 426 -15.41 -0.91 9.27
CA MET A 426 -13.96 -0.87 9.06
C MET A 426 -13.47 -2.04 8.19
N LEU A 427 -13.98 -3.26 8.38
CA LEU A 427 -13.71 -4.41 7.51
C LEU A 427 -14.19 -4.16 6.09
N LYS A 428 -15.37 -3.61 5.94
CA LYS A 428 -15.90 -3.22 4.64
C LYS A 428 -15.02 -2.15 3.99
N ALA A 429 -14.54 -1.16 4.75
CA ALA A 429 -13.65 -0.12 4.26
C ALA A 429 -12.27 -0.69 3.85
N ILE A 430 -11.68 -1.61 4.63
CA ILE A 430 -10.42 -2.27 4.29
C ILE A 430 -10.62 -3.19 3.08
N SER A 431 -11.70 -3.97 3.08
CA SER A 431 -12.04 -4.82 1.95
C SER A 431 -12.33 -3.99 0.70
N ALA A 432 -13.03 -2.88 0.85
CA ALA A 432 -13.27 -1.94 -0.23
C ALA A 432 -11.96 -1.32 -0.72
N SER A 433 -11.05 -0.94 0.14
CA SER A 433 -9.75 -0.36 -0.24
C SER A 433 -8.85 -1.38 -0.95
N LEU A 434 -8.79 -2.62 -0.46
CA LEU A 434 -8.07 -3.72 -1.11
C LEU A 434 -8.81 -4.25 -2.35
N LEU A 435 -10.15 -4.21 -2.36
CA LEU A 435 -11.02 -4.73 -3.40
C LEU A 435 -11.54 -3.65 -4.34
N MET A 436 -11.44 -2.37 -4.00
CA MET A 436 -11.81 -1.30 -4.92
C MET A 436 -10.82 -1.16 -6.05
N GLU A 437 -9.59 -1.54 -5.85
CA GLU A 437 -8.74 -1.90 -6.96
C GLU A 437 -9.31 -3.09 -7.76
N GLN A 438 -10.17 -3.95 -7.19
CA GLN A 438 -10.88 -5.03 -7.90
C GLN A 438 -12.19 -4.60 -8.53
N VAL A 439 -12.91 -3.70 -7.91
CA VAL A 439 -14.27 -3.33 -8.31
C VAL A 439 -14.25 -2.19 -9.33
N LEU A 440 -13.17 -1.42 -9.32
CA LEU A 440 -12.85 -0.45 -10.35
C LEU A 440 -11.75 -0.96 -11.29
N ALA A 441 -11.37 -2.25 -11.19
CA ALA A 441 -10.46 -2.91 -12.12
C ALA A 441 -10.99 -2.97 -13.57
N PRO A 442 -12.28 -3.04 -13.88
CA PRO A 442 -12.72 -2.43 -15.11
C PRO A 442 -12.72 -0.92 -14.86
N ARG A 443 -11.73 -0.23 -15.41
CA ARG A 443 -11.78 1.23 -15.48
C ARG A 443 -13.03 1.62 -16.23
N TYR A 444 -13.92 2.35 -15.58
CA TYR A 444 -15.10 2.89 -16.23
C TYR A 444 -14.75 4.22 -16.90
N GLU A 445 -15.03 4.34 -18.16
CA GLU A 445 -15.07 5.61 -18.86
C GLU A 445 -16.53 6.03 -18.99
N PHE A 446 -16.91 7.09 -18.30
CA PHE A 446 -18.27 7.62 -18.35
C PHE A 446 -18.33 8.78 -19.34
N THR A 447 -19.35 8.79 -20.17
CA THR A 447 -19.65 9.93 -21.06
C THR A 447 -21.10 10.33 -20.95
N PRO A 448 -21.45 11.58 -21.29
CA PRO A 448 -22.85 11.98 -21.47
C PRO A 448 -23.53 11.15 -22.54
N LYS A 449 -24.82 10.91 -22.37
CA LYS A 449 -25.63 10.20 -23.37
C LYS A 449 -25.51 10.85 -24.75
N ASN A 450 -25.38 10.05 -25.80
CA ASN A 450 -25.14 10.44 -27.19
C ASN A 450 -23.77 11.10 -27.45
N ALA A 451 -22.76 10.82 -26.64
CA ALA A 451 -21.40 11.25 -26.93
C ALA A 451 -20.78 10.55 -28.16
N GLY A 452 -21.37 9.45 -28.60
CA GLY A 452 -20.90 8.64 -29.72
C GLY A 452 -20.01 7.47 -29.31
N PRO A 453 -19.73 6.53 -30.23
CA PRO A 453 -18.88 5.40 -29.96
C PRO A 453 -17.46 5.86 -29.65
N GLN A 454 -16.87 5.28 -28.60
CA GLN A 454 -15.48 5.55 -28.22
C GLN A 454 -14.56 4.54 -28.91
N GLU A 455 -13.39 5.02 -29.34
CA GLU A 455 -12.39 4.20 -30.01
C GLU A 455 -11.89 3.06 -29.12
N GLY A 456 -11.79 1.86 -29.65
CA GLY A 456 -11.31 0.68 -28.93
C GLY A 456 -12.37 -0.05 -28.10
N PHE A 457 -13.63 0.43 -28.05
CA PHE A 457 -14.70 -0.23 -27.34
C PHE A 457 -15.64 -1.01 -28.27
N ASN A 458 -15.95 -2.25 -27.88
CA ASN A 458 -16.90 -3.12 -28.53
C ASN A 458 -18.27 -3.01 -27.83
N TYR A 459 -19.29 -2.59 -28.57
CA TYR A 459 -20.67 -2.41 -28.08
C TYR A 459 -21.56 -3.64 -28.37
N GLY A 460 -20.95 -4.82 -28.56
CA GLY A 460 -21.66 -6.05 -28.82
C GLY A 460 -22.18 -6.18 -30.28
N PRO A 461 -22.96 -7.24 -30.58
CA PRO A 461 -23.39 -7.56 -31.95
C PRO A 461 -24.25 -6.48 -32.59
N ALA A 462 -25.02 -5.71 -31.80
CA ALA A 462 -25.86 -4.63 -32.30
C ALA A 462 -25.10 -3.34 -32.62
N GLY A 463 -23.83 -3.23 -32.15
CA GLY A 463 -23.03 -2.02 -32.22
C GLY A 463 -23.58 -0.87 -31.37
N TYR A 464 -22.95 0.29 -31.48
CA TYR A 464 -23.41 1.51 -30.82
C TYR A 464 -24.75 1.98 -31.40
N GLN A 465 -25.73 2.28 -30.56
CA GLN A 465 -27.05 2.78 -30.93
C GLN A 465 -27.35 4.14 -30.34
N ALA A 466 -27.39 5.16 -31.20
CA ALA A 466 -27.72 6.52 -30.76
C ALA A 466 -29.12 6.56 -30.15
N GLY A 467 -29.25 7.23 -29.02
CA GLY A 467 -30.51 7.37 -28.25
C GLY A 467 -30.79 6.27 -27.24
N SER A 468 -30.07 5.15 -27.29
CA SER A 468 -30.11 4.08 -26.30
C SER A 468 -29.02 4.28 -25.24
N THR A 469 -29.09 3.55 -24.12
CA THR A 469 -27.97 3.45 -23.18
C THR A 469 -26.96 2.47 -23.77
N ASN A 470 -25.74 2.94 -24.03
CA ASN A 470 -24.69 2.11 -24.62
C ASN A 470 -23.65 1.74 -23.56
N VAL A 471 -23.28 0.48 -23.58
CA VAL A 471 -22.16 -0.03 -22.78
C VAL A 471 -21.17 -0.69 -23.74
N GLY A 472 -19.94 -0.23 -23.73
CA GLY A 472 -18.85 -0.79 -24.54
C GLY A 472 -17.81 -1.47 -23.66
N VAL A 473 -17.15 -2.49 -24.17
CA VAL A 473 -16.05 -3.20 -23.51
C VAL A 473 -14.80 -3.11 -24.37
N ASN A 474 -13.70 -2.68 -23.77
CA ASN A 474 -12.39 -2.79 -24.40
C ASN A 474 -11.76 -4.12 -23.95
N GLU A 475 -11.77 -5.11 -24.83
CA GLU A 475 -11.29 -6.46 -24.52
C GLU A 475 -9.77 -6.52 -24.24
N THR A 476 -9.02 -5.53 -24.74
CA THR A 476 -7.56 -5.47 -24.54
C THR A 476 -7.21 -4.92 -23.17
N THR A 477 -7.92 -3.89 -22.70
CA THR A 477 -7.63 -3.19 -21.43
C THR A 477 -8.56 -3.61 -20.29
N GLY A 478 -9.66 -4.31 -20.59
CA GLY A 478 -10.71 -4.63 -19.63
C GLY A 478 -11.51 -3.40 -19.18
N GLN A 479 -11.45 -2.28 -19.92
CA GLN A 479 -12.20 -1.07 -19.62
C GLN A 479 -13.63 -1.15 -20.13
N TYR A 480 -14.54 -0.51 -19.39
CA TYR A 480 -15.94 -0.35 -19.79
C TYR A 480 -16.23 1.11 -20.11
N HIS A 481 -16.89 1.36 -21.23
CA HIS A 481 -17.47 2.64 -21.54
C HIS A 481 -18.97 2.61 -21.25
N VAL A 482 -19.45 3.59 -20.47
CA VAL A 482 -20.86 3.68 -20.07
C VAL A 482 -21.39 5.10 -20.33
N GLU A 483 -22.46 5.21 -21.09
CA GLU A 483 -23.16 6.48 -21.30
C GLU A 483 -24.18 6.74 -20.19
N ILE A 484 -24.12 7.92 -19.60
CA ILE A 484 -25.04 8.35 -18.52
C ILE A 484 -25.79 9.62 -18.91
N ASN A 485 -27.09 9.58 -18.71
CA ASN A 485 -27.93 10.76 -18.96
C ASN A 485 -27.68 11.86 -17.92
N GLY A 486 -27.46 13.10 -18.39
CA GLY A 486 -27.26 14.26 -17.52
C GLY A 486 -25.86 14.37 -16.91
N LEU A 487 -24.92 13.49 -17.28
CA LEU A 487 -23.54 13.57 -16.81
C LEU A 487 -22.86 14.85 -17.32
N VAL A 488 -22.22 15.59 -16.43
CA VAL A 488 -21.44 16.78 -16.77
C VAL A 488 -20.12 16.36 -17.39
N LYS A 489 -19.80 16.92 -18.56
CA LYS A 489 -18.53 16.68 -19.23
C LYS A 489 -17.44 17.56 -18.61
N PRO A 490 -16.26 17.02 -18.24
CA PRO A 490 -15.14 17.85 -17.81
C PRO A 490 -14.67 18.78 -18.93
N GLU A 491 -14.35 20.02 -18.59
CA GLU A 491 -13.95 21.05 -19.54
C GLU A 491 -12.44 21.08 -19.76
N THR A 492 -11.66 20.85 -18.69
CA THR A 492 -10.21 20.88 -18.78
C THR A 492 -9.60 19.49 -19.06
N PRO A 493 -8.43 19.43 -19.72
CA PRO A 493 -7.69 18.17 -19.89
C PRO A 493 -7.39 17.48 -18.56
N GLU A 494 -7.15 18.27 -17.54
CA GLU A 494 -6.86 17.83 -16.19
C GLU A 494 -8.05 17.13 -15.52
N ALA A 495 -9.22 17.76 -15.52
CA ALA A 495 -10.44 17.12 -15.02
C ALA A 495 -10.81 15.87 -15.83
N THR A 496 -10.57 15.91 -17.16
CA THR A 496 -10.76 14.74 -18.03
C THR A 496 -9.85 13.59 -17.61
N ARG A 497 -8.58 13.86 -17.31
CA ARG A 497 -7.65 12.85 -16.83
C ARG A 497 -8.10 12.27 -15.47
N ILE A 498 -8.49 13.13 -14.54
CA ILE A 498 -8.98 12.68 -13.21
C ILE A 498 -10.20 11.76 -13.39
N CYS A 499 -11.16 12.13 -14.22
CA CYS A 499 -12.34 11.31 -14.49
C CYS A 499 -12.02 9.96 -15.15
N LYS A 500 -10.91 9.85 -15.91
CA LYS A 500 -10.52 8.62 -16.61
C LYS A 500 -9.55 7.74 -15.83
N GLU A 501 -8.60 8.34 -15.12
CA GLU A 501 -7.46 7.65 -14.55
C GLU A 501 -7.44 7.62 -13.03
N ASP A 502 -7.89 8.71 -12.38
CA ASP A 502 -7.76 8.90 -10.94
C ASP A 502 -9.10 8.90 -10.17
N LEU A 503 -10.18 8.55 -10.84
CA LEU A 503 -11.52 8.52 -10.25
C LEU A 503 -11.58 7.61 -9.00
N ASN A 504 -10.81 6.52 -9.04
CA ASN A 504 -10.68 5.59 -7.92
C ASN A 504 -10.17 6.26 -6.65
N GLU A 505 -9.30 7.26 -6.79
CA GLU A 505 -8.74 7.99 -5.67
C GLU A 505 -9.80 8.83 -4.97
N VAL A 506 -10.65 9.48 -5.77
CA VAL A 506 -11.77 10.27 -5.25
C VAL A 506 -12.76 9.38 -4.50
N VAL A 507 -13.13 8.25 -5.12
CA VAL A 507 -14.05 7.29 -4.51
C VAL A 507 -13.46 6.69 -3.23
N THR A 508 -12.17 6.35 -3.22
CA THR A 508 -11.52 5.81 -2.01
C THR A 508 -11.45 6.86 -0.89
N SER A 509 -11.18 8.12 -1.22
CA SER A 509 -11.21 9.21 -0.23
C SER A 509 -12.61 9.35 0.41
N PHE A 510 -13.66 9.20 -0.39
CA PHE A 510 -15.02 9.20 0.12
C PHE A 510 -15.30 8.00 1.03
N LEU A 511 -14.85 6.80 0.66
CA LEU A 511 -15.05 5.59 1.45
C LEU A 511 -14.27 5.60 2.78
N GLN A 512 -13.18 6.36 2.83
CA GLN A 512 -12.40 6.58 4.05
C GLN A 512 -12.94 7.73 4.90
N ASP A 513 -13.89 8.50 4.39
CA ASP A 513 -14.47 9.60 5.14
C ASP A 513 -15.18 9.08 6.39
N LYS A 514 -14.73 9.56 7.56
CA LYS A 514 -15.22 9.11 8.85
C LYS A 514 -16.75 9.25 8.98
N THR A 515 -17.32 10.32 8.43
CA THR A 515 -18.76 10.55 8.49
C THR A 515 -19.53 9.56 7.61
N ALA A 516 -18.96 9.16 6.47
CA ALA A 516 -19.53 8.14 5.61
C ALA A 516 -19.48 6.75 6.28
N LEU A 517 -18.39 6.45 6.96
CA LEU A 517 -18.22 5.19 7.71
C LEU A 517 -19.16 5.08 8.92
N GLU A 518 -19.29 6.17 9.71
CA GLU A 518 -20.15 6.21 10.90
C GLU A 518 -21.65 6.05 10.57
N ARG A 519 -22.06 6.26 9.33
CA ARG A 519 -23.46 6.20 8.89
C ARG A 519 -23.81 4.94 8.08
N GLY A 520 -22.97 3.91 8.13
CA GLY A 520 -23.28 2.61 7.53
C GLY A 520 -23.33 2.61 6.01
N LEU A 521 -22.40 3.31 5.34
CA LEU A 521 -22.29 3.42 3.88
C LEU A 521 -22.39 2.08 3.11
N PHE A 522 -22.05 0.97 3.77
CA PHE A 522 -22.03 -0.37 3.19
C PHE A 522 -23.13 -1.29 3.71
N ASP A 523 -24.01 -0.79 4.56
CA ASP A 523 -25.12 -1.56 5.08
C ASP A 523 -26.28 -1.61 4.09
N LYS A 524 -26.83 -2.79 3.83
CA LYS A 524 -27.96 -2.96 2.91
C LYS A 524 -29.22 -2.25 3.37
N GLU A 525 -29.35 -2.02 4.68
CA GLU A 525 -30.54 -1.43 5.30
C GLU A 525 -30.41 0.08 5.57
N ASN A 526 -29.18 0.61 5.63
CA ASN A 526 -28.89 2.01 5.88
C ASN A 526 -28.09 2.65 4.72
N THR A 527 -28.70 2.74 3.55
CA THR A 527 -28.15 3.55 2.45
C THR A 527 -28.10 5.00 2.89
N LEU A 528 -26.92 5.64 2.80
CA LEU A 528 -26.82 7.08 2.99
C LEU A 528 -27.83 7.76 2.05
N PRO A 529 -28.61 8.72 2.52
CA PRO A 529 -29.44 9.51 1.63
C PRO A 529 -28.58 10.04 0.49
N GLU A 530 -29.05 9.92 -0.75
CA GLU A 530 -28.32 10.35 -1.95
C GLU A 530 -27.79 11.77 -1.83
N GLU A 531 -28.59 12.66 -1.23
CA GLU A 531 -28.23 14.04 -0.94
C GLU A 531 -26.97 14.15 -0.04
N LEU A 532 -26.86 13.31 0.99
CA LEU A 532 -25.69 13.30 1.87
C LEU A 532 -24.44 12.76 1.16
N THR A 533 -24.60 11.73 0.34
CA THR A 533 -23.51 11.18 -0.49
C THR A 533 -22.99 12.26 -1.44
N GLN A 534 -23.89 12.98 -2.09
CA GLN A 534 -23.54 14.07 -3.01
C GLN A 534 -22.83 15.22 -2.29
N LEU A 535 -23.31 15.65 -1.13
CA LEU A 535 -22.70 16.73 -0.35
C LEU A 535 -21.28 16.36 0.13
N ARG A 536 -21.09 15.16 0.64
CA ARG A 536 -19.78 14.69 1.12
C ARG A 536 -18.78 14.48 -0.01
N MET A 537 -19.20 13.87 -1.11
CA MET A 537 -18.36 13.71 -2.30
C MET A 537 -17.96 15.09 -2.86
N GLY A 538 -18.92 16.03 -2.93
CA GLY A 538 -18.64 17.39 -3.38
C GLY A 538 -17.65 18.14 -2.48
N LYS A 539 -17.68 17.91 -1.16
CA LYS A 539 -16.69 18.46 -0.23
C LYS A 539 -15.30 17.87 -0.49
N ILE A 540 -15.19 16.56 -0.61
CA ILE A 540 -13.93 15.85 -0.88
C ILE A 540 -13.31 16.33 -2.19
N VAL A 541 -14.11 16.46 -3.25
CA VAL A 541 -13.62 16.95 -4.55
C VAL A 541 -13.09 18.37 -4.45
N ARG A 542 -13.80 19.28 -3.76
CA ARG A 542 -13.35 20.66 -3.56
C ARG A 542 -12.06 20.76 -2.73
N GLU A 543 -11.96 19.97 -1.68
CA GLU A 543 -10.76 19.94 -0.83
C GLU A 543 -9.56 19.36 -1.57
N ARG A 544 -9.78 18.38 -2.44
CA ARG A 544 -8.73 17.70 -3.19
C ARG A 544 -8.28 18.50 -4.42
N TYR A 545 -9.19 19.18 -5.08
CA TYR A 545 -8.96 19.92 -6.32
C TYR A 545 -9.47 21.38 -6.23
N PRO A 546 -8.91 22.19 -5.32
CA PRO A 546 -9.42 23.54 -5.05
C PRO A 546 -9.24 24.50 -6.22
N ASP A 547 -8.29 24.24 -7.12
CA ASP A 547 -7.95 25.10 -8.24
C ASP A 547 -8.76 24.83 -9.51
N LEU A 548 -9.55 23.76 -9.53
CA LEU A 548 -10.43 23.44 -10.66
C LEU A 548 -11.72 24.29 -10.62
N SER A 549 -12.27 24.55 -11.81
CA SER A 549 -13.54 25.25 -11.94
C SER A 549 -14.69 24.48 -11.26
N ASP A 550 -15.75 25.17 -10.88
CA ASP A 550 -16.95 24.55 -10.32
C ASP A 550 -17.54 23.48 -11.27
N THR A 551 -17.47 23.71 -12.58
CA THR A 551 -17.92 22.75 -13.61
C THR A 551 -17.08 21.49 -13.60
N ASP A 552 -15.76 21.60 -13.53
CA ASP A 552 -14.86 20.46 -13.48
C ASP A 552 -14.97 19.68 -12.17
N GLN A 553 -15.10 20.39 -11.04
CA GLN A 553 -15.36 19.75 -9.74
C GLN A 553 -16.69 18.99 -9.74
N GLU A 554 -17.73 19.55 -10.35
CA GLU A 554 -19.01 18.91 -10.51
C GLU A 554 -18.93 17.68 -11.43
N ALA A 555 -18.18 17.76 -12.53
CA ALA A 555 -17.94 16.62 -13.40
C ALA A 555 -17.25 15.47 -12.65
N ILE A 556 -16.17 15.74 -11.91
CA ILE A 556 -15.45 14.74 -11.11
C ILE A 556 -16.39 14.12 -10.06
N ARG A 557 -17.19 14.95 -9.36
CA ARG A 557 -18.16 14.48 -8.37
C ARG A 557 -19.18 13.52 -8.98
N GLN A 558 -19.76 13.87 -10.11
CA GLN A 558 -20.76 13.03 -10.79
C GLN A 558 -20.16 11.72 -11.30
N HIS A 559 -18.95 11.75 -11.89
CA HIS A 559 -18.25 10.55 -12.34
C HIS A 559 -17.93 9.62 -11.18
N ALA A 560 -17.50 10.16 -10.03
CA ALA A 560 -17.21 9.36 -8.84
C ALA A 560 -18.46 8.69 -8.27
N ILE A 561 -19.60 9.40 -8.21
CA ILE A 561 -20.88 8.84 -7.78
C ILE A 561 -21.38 7.78 -8.77
N ALA A 562 -21.23 8.01 -10.07
CA ALA A 562 -21.57 7.03 -11.08
C ALA A 562 -20.77 5.73 -10.92
N ALA A 563 -19.45 5.84 -10.71
CA ALA A 563 -18.58 4.68 -10.46
C ALA A 563 -19.02 3.90 -9.22
N MET A 564 -19.37 4.58 -8.13
CA MET A 564 -19.88 3.93 -6.91
C MET A 564 -21.20 3.19 -7.17
N ASN A 565 -22.14 3.82 -7.85
CA ASN A 565 -23.46 3.25 -8.12
C ASN A 565 -23.38 2.02 -9.02
N VAL A 566 -22.64 2.08 -10.13
CA VAL A 566 -22.43 0.92 -11.03
C VAL A 566 -21.80 -0.23 -10.25
N THR A 567 -20.83 0.05 -9.41
CA THR A 567 -20.18 -0.92 -8.56
C THR A 567 -21.13 -1.59 -7.56
N GLN A 568 -22.00 -0.80 -6.93
CA GLN A 568 -22.96 -1.30 -5.96
C GLN A 568 -24.02 -2.18 -6.64
N GLN A 569 -24.51 -1.78 -7.80
CA GLN A 569 -25.46 -2.55 -8.60
C GLN A 569 -24.86 -3.88 -9.07
N ALA A 570 -23.61 -3.86 -9.52
CA ALA A 570 -22.88 -5.08 -9.91
C ALA A 570 -22.76 -6.08 -8.74
N LYS A 571 -22.48 -5.61 -7.52
CA LYS A 571 -22.42 -6.45 -6.32
C LYS A 571 -23.78 -7.05 -5.96
N LEU A 572 -24.85 -6.27 -6.07
CA LEU A 572 -26.20 -6.76 -5.81
C LEU A 572 -26.63 -7.82 -6.82
N ALA A 573 -26.31 -7.64 -8.09
CA ALA A 573 -26.60 -8.62 -9.14
C ALA A 573 -25.82 -9.92 -8.93
N LEU A 574 -24.53 -9.84 -8.53
CA LEU A 574 -23.72 -11.02 -8.18
C LEU A 574 -24.30 -11.77 -6.98
N ALA A 575 -24.65 -11.06 -5.90
CA ALA A 575 -25.22 -11.66 -4.71
C ALA A 575 -26.58 -12.33 -4.98
N GLN A 576 -27.40 -11.77 -5.88
CA GLN A 576 -28.66 -12.37 -6.31
C GLN A 576 -28.44 -13.60 -7.18
N ALA A 577 -27.45 -13.58 -8.08
CA ALA A 577 -27.09 -14.72 -8.90
C ALA A 577 -26.59 -15.89 -8.04
N ASP A 578 -25.72 -15.64 -7.06
CA ASP A 578 -25.21 -16.64 -6.12
C ASP A 578 -26.35 -17.23 -5.27
N ALA A 579 -27.27 -16.39 -4.78
CA ALA A 579 -28.43 -16.83 -4.00
C ALA A 579 -29.39 -17.72 -4.80
N ASN A 580 -29.45 -17.52 -6.12
CA ASN A 580 -30.29 -18.29 -7.04
C ASN A 580 -29.56 -19.49 -7.70
N GLY A 581 -28.32 -19.78 -7.29
CA GLY A 581 -27.51 -20.89 -7.82
C GLY A 581 -27.04 -20.66 -9.27
N GLY A 582 -27.05 -19.41 -9.73
CA GLY A 582 -26.58 -19.02 -11.05
C GLY A 582 -25.12 -18.59 -11.04
N THR A 583 -24.44 -18.81 -12.17
CA THR A 583 -23.12 -18.25 -12.41
C THR A 583 -23.23 -17.06 -13.36
N VAL A 584 -22.69 -15.91 -12.98
CA VAL A 584 -22.59 -14.77 -13.89
C VAL A 584 -21.42 -15.01 -14.84
N GLN A 585 -21.71 -15.26 -16.10
CA GLN A 585 -20.71 -15.39 -17.16
C GLN A 585 -20.61 -14.09 -17.94
N GLY A 586 -19.49 -13.35 -17.71
CA GLY A 586 -19.09 -12.19 -18.48
C GLY A 586 -19.68 -10.86 -18.01
N GLY A 587 -18.92 -9.77 -18.19
CA GLY A 587 -19.25 -8.43 -17.72
C GLY A 587 -20.50 -7.80 -18.32
N THR A 588 -20.98 -8.26 -19.47
CA THR A 588 -22.21 -7.82 -20.12
C THR A 588 -23.48 -8.26 -19.37
N ALA A 589 -23.50 -9.46 -18.79
CA ALA A 589 -24.64 -9.94 -18.02
C ALA A 589 -24.87 -9.16 -16.70
N LEU A 590 -23.86 -8.46 -16.21
CA LEU A 590 -23.93 -7.59 -15.03
C LEU A 590 -24.65 -6.26 -15.30
N LEU A 591 -24.69 -5.82 -16.55
CA LEU A 591 -25.24 -4.53 -16.95
C LEU A 591 -26.64 -4.67 -17.59
N ASP A 592 -27.03 -5.86 -17.99
CA ASP A 592 -28.40 -6.15 -18.49
C ASP A 592 -29.45 -6.11 -17.36
N GLY A 593 -29.03 -6.01 -16.10
CA GLY A 593 -29.89 -5.85 -14.92
C GLY A 593 -29.95 -4.43 -14.36
N VAL A 594 -29.31 -3.47 -15.00
CA VAL A 594 -29.35 -2.04 -14.70
C VAL A 594 -30.12 -1.34 -15.80
#